data_085b00697f2e36ab2a5011bc05896650
#
_entry.id   085b00697f2e36ab2a5011bc05896650
#
_cell.length_a   1.000
_cell.length_b   1.000
_cell.length_c   1.000
_cell.angle_alpha   90.00
_cell.angle_beta   90.00
_cell.angle_gamma   90.00
#
_symmetry.space_group_name_H-M   'P 1'
#
loop_
_entity.id
_entity.type
_entity.pdbx_description
1 polymer ?
#
loop_
_entity_poly.entity_id
_entity_poly.type
_entity_poly.pdbx_seq_one_letter_code
_entity_poly.pdbx_strand_id
1 'polypeptide(L)'
;LKILKYTILALIILNLPTVSLFWVSEGLGGAASYLVYALLALYPILRKEGGSTNKIMLLLGISYYIISGINYEYGPVEIKYYFFDLIKYIIFIIGGSRLVEDTNKFELLIFLLLGTISIIIHALFFPDNYGRYSGFYMNPNAAGFIAIIGYAFTYSLNNKFFKTLTQIIFTIGGIITFSRTFIIIWILVNILSLRISIKNVKILAAGAVVFVALITFGELFSLNTIRLKQFSSILNNEEGAVTEANDDSRSDTWALFYEDILEKPFLGNGYLALSGHGLHNQGAHNSFLMILGEAGIVPFMLFTGIYLYFLFSGLKLFDSAPHILMQAIAVFLFLLTFHNYFVTFYVLIFTLWMFHEINIKKNIYEKYN
;
A
#
# COMPACT_ATOMS: atom_id res chain seq x y z
N LEU A 1 -23.03 11.11 10.70
CA LEU A 1 -21.75 10.43 10.88
C LEU A 1 -21.51 9.35 9.81
N LYS A 2 -22.50 8.49 9.47
CA LYS A 2 -22.35 7.41 8.49
C LYS A 2 -21.97 7.92 7.07
N ILE A 3 -22.62 8.98 6.59
CA ILE A 3 -22.29 9.60 5.30
C ILE A 3 -20.85 10.14 5.32
N LEU A 4 -20.48 10.86 6.39
CA LEU A 4 -19.14 11.40 6.56
C LEU A 4 -18.08 10.29 6.54
N LYS A 5 -18.31 9.17 7.25
CA LYS A 5 -17.45 7.99 7.24
C LYS A 5 -17.22 7.49 5.81
N TYR A 6 -18.28 7.26 5.04
CA TYR A 6 -18.17 6.73 3.68
C TYR A 6 -17.50 7.72 2.72
N THR A 7 -17.75 9.03 2.88
CA THR A 7 -17.06 10.05 2.09
C THR A 7 -15.54 10.01 2.35
N ILE A 8 -15.13 9.94 3.63
CA ILE A 8 -13.70 9.85 3.97
C ILE A 8 -13.08 8.55 3.43
N LEU A 9 -13.74 7.40 3.61
CA LEU A 9 -13.26 6.12 3.09
C LEU A 9 -13.13 6.15 1.57
N ALA A 10 -14.09 6.72 0.85
CA ALA A 10 -14.02 6.89 -0.60
C ALA A 10 -12.82 7.76 -1.01
N LEU A 11 -12.65 8.92 -0.40
CA LEU A 11 -11.54 9.82 -0.68
C LEU A 11 -10.18 9.16 -0.46
N ILE A 12 -10.03 8.40 0.64
CA ILE A 12 -8.77 7.76 1.05
C ILE A 12 -8.49 6.50 0.22
N ILE A 13 -9.45 5.54 0.19
CA ILE A 13 -9.20 4.22 -0.37
C ILE A 13 -9.24 4.24 -1.88
N LEU A 14 -10.14 5.02 -2.49
CA LEU A 14 -10.20 5.21 -3.95
C LEU A 14 -9.20 6.27 -4.45
N ASN A 15 -8.39 6.85 -3.55
CA ASN A 15 -7.34 7.82 -3.89
C ASN A 15 -7.87 9.01 -4.73
N LEU A 16 -9.09 9.48 -4.43
CA LEU A 16 -9.77 10.51 -5.21
C LEU A 16 -9.02 11.85 -5.29
N PRO A 17 -8.23 12.29 -4.28
CA PRO A 17 -7.38 13.46 -4.44
C PRO A 17 -6.39 13.33 -5.60
N THR A 18 -5.74 12.18 -5.76
CA THR A 18 -4.83 11.93 -6.88
C THR A 18 -5.56 11.85 -8.22
N VAL A 19 -6.74 11.23 -8.26
CA VAL A 19 -7.61 11.23 -9.46
C VAL A 19 -7.96 12.66 -9.87
N SER A 20 -8.37 13.49 -8.91
CA SER A 20 -8.71 14.89 -9.16
C SER A 20 -7.52 15.71 -9.68
N LEU A 21 -6.32 15.42 -9.14
CA LEU A 21 -5.06 16.06 -9.53
C LEU A 21 -4.75 15.79 -11.02
N PHE A 22 -4.79 14.52 -11.43
CA PHE A 22 -4.34 14.11 -12.77
C PHE A 22 -5.42 14.26 -13.84
N TRP A 23 -6.70 14.03 -13.51
CA TRP A 23 -7.77 14.00 -14.49
C TRP A 23 -8.54 15.33 -14.61
N VAL A 24 -8.43 16.21 -13.61
CA VAL A 24 -9.18 17.46 -13.60
C VAL A 24 -8.24 18.66 -13.52
N SER A 25 -7.61 18.91 -12.38
CA SER A 25 -6.62 19.99 -12.20
C SER A 25 -5.83 19.85 -10.89
N GLU A 26 -4.64 20.48 -10.85
CA GLU A 26 -3.81 20.55 -9.65
C GLU A 26 -4.56 21.20 -8.48
N GLY A 27 -5.31 22.28 -8.75
CA GLY A 27 -6.09 22.97 -7.72
C GLY A 27 -7.17 22.09 -7.09
N LEU A 28 -7.88 21.28 -7.89
CA LEU A 28 -8.89 20.34 -7.37
C LEU A 28 -8.24 19.17 -6.63
N GLY A 29 -7.12 18.67 -7.09
CA GLY A 29 -6.37 17.63 -6.37
C GLY A 29 -5.91 18.12 -5.00
N GLY A 30 -5.35 19.34 -4.93
CA GLY A 30 -5.01 20.00 -3.69
C GLY A 30 -6.20 20.20 -2.76
N ALA A 31 -7.31 20.76 -3.29
CA ALA A 31 -8.54 20.97 -2.53
C ALA A 31 -9.11 19.64 -1.98
N ALA A 32 -9.14 18.59 -2.79
CA ALA A 32 -9.60 17.27 -2.36
C ALA A 32 -8.70 16.67 -1.26
N SER A 33 -7.38 16.88 -1.35
CA SER A 33 -6.44 16.47 -0.31
C SER A 33 -6.70 17.21 1.00
N TYR A 34 -6.85 18.54 0.98
CA TYR A 34 -7.19 19.32 2.18
C TYR A 34 -8.56 18.92 2.74
N LEU A 35 -9.52 18.60 1.89
CA LEU A 35 -10.83 18.10 2.31
C LEU A 35 -10.70 16.81 3.14
N VAL A 36 -9.83 15.86 2.74
CA VAL A 36 -9.57 14.65 3.52
C VAL A 36 -9.16 15.00 4.94
N TYR A 37 -8.19 15.90 5.11
CA TYR A 37 -7.70 16.29 6.44
C TYR A 37 -8.77 17.06 7.25
N ALA A 38 -9.52 17.95 6.60
CA ALA A 38 -10.62 18.66 7.26
C ALA A 38 -11.69 17.70 7.77
N LEU A 39 -12.10 16.73 6.95
CA LEU A 39 -13.08 15.73 7.35
C LEU A 39 -12.53 14.77 8.42
N LEU A 40 -11.25 14.38 8.36
CA LEU A 40 -10.60 13.59 9.40
C LEU A 40 -10.49 14.35 10.74
N ALA A 41 -10.22 15.65 10.71
CA ALA A 41 -10.20 16.48 11.92
C ALA A 41 -11.61 16.64 12.52
N LEU A 42 -12.62 16.75 11.67
CA LEU A 42 -14.02 16.89 12.09
C LEU A 42 -14.60 15.58 12.64
N TYR A 43 -14.14 14.42 12.13
CA TYR A 43 -14.71 13.12 12.46
C TYR A 43 -14.70 12.80 13.97
N PRO A 44 -13.58 12.93 14.71
CA PRO A 44 -13.56 12.73 16.17
C PRO A 44 -14.49 13.69 16.93
N ILE A 45 -14.65 14.92 16.46
CA ILE A 45 -15.50 15.95 17.11
C ILE A 45 -16.98 15.56 16.99
N LEU A 46 -17.40 15.07 15.82
CA LEU A 46 -18.78 14.65 15.57
C LEU A 46 -19.13 13.27 16.15
N ARG A 47 -18.10 12.45 16.38
CA ARG A 47 -18.24 11.17 17.06
C ARG A 47 -18.36 11.41 18.55
N LYS A 48 -19.56 11.37 19.09
CA LYS A 48 -19.83 11.63 20.51
C LYS A 48 -19.22 10.60 21.46
N GLU A 49 -18.88 9.43 20.97
CA GLU A 49 -18.27 8.35 21.74
C GLU A 49 -16.74 8.50 21.78
N GLY A 50 -16.16 8.23 22.95
CA GLY A 50 -14.72 8.15 23.12
C GLY A 50 -14.12 7.03 22.27
N GLY A 51 -12.83 7.09 21.99
CA GLY A 51 -12.08 6.05 21.32
C GLY A 51 -10.58 6.25 21.57
N SER A 52 -9.74 5.33 21.11
CA SER A 52 -8.30 5.39 21.32
C SER A 52 -7.55 5.85 20.08
N THR A 53 -6.68 6.84 20.22
CA THR A 53 -5.74 7.19 19.16
C THR A 53 -4.55 6.23 19.20
N ASN A 54 -4.08 5.79 18.05
CA ASN A 54 -2.91 4.93 17.98
C ASN A 54 -1.64 5.70 18.38
N LYS A 55 -1.24 5.53 19.64
CA LYS A 55 -0.08 6.24 20.22
C LYS A 55 1.24 5.84 19.58
N ILE A 56 1.38 4.59 19.12
CA ILE A 56 2.61 4.10 18.49
C ILE A 56 2.80 4.77 17.14
N MET A 57 1.73 4.91 16.36
CA MET A 57 1.77 5.64 15.10
C MET A 57 2.06 7.12 15.29
N LEU A 58 1.47 7.76 16.33
CA LEU A 58 1.82 9.14 16.65
C LEU A 58 3.30 9.27 17.02
N LEU A 59 3.82 8.38 17.87
CA LEU A 59 5.23 8.37 18.25
C LEU A 59 6.14 8.20 17.05
N LEU A 60 5.81 7.28 16.14
CA LEU A 60 6.57 7.07 14.90
C LEU A 60 6.66 8.37 14.08
N GLY A 61 5.53 9.02 13.79
CA GLY A 61 5.56 10.24 12.98
C GLY A 61 6.24 11.41 13.69
N ILE A 62 5.94 11.63 14.98
CA ILE A 62 6.59 12.70 15.75
C ILE A 62 8.11 12.48 15.78
N SER A 63 8.59 11.27 16.05
CA SER A 63 10.03 10.97 16.05
C SER A 63 10.64 11.14 14.65
N TYR A 64 9.96 10.69 13.60
CA TYR A 64 10.44 10.86 12.22
C TYR A 64 10.55 12.34 11.86
N TYR A 65 9.51 13.14 12.05
CA TYR A 65 9.54 14.55 11.68
C TYR A 65 10.50 15.35 12.55
N ILE A 66 10.56 15.13 13.88
CA ILE A 66 11.50 15.87 14.74
C ILE A 66 12.94 15.57 14.33
N ILE A 67 13.32 14.31 14.16
CA ILE A 67 14.71 13.94 13.89
C ILE A 67 15.09 14.32 12.46
N SER A 68 14.25 14.05 11.45
CA SER A 68 14.52 14.48 10.07
C SER A 68 14.55 15.99 9.91
N GLY A 69 13.89 16.73 10.79
CA GLY A 69 13.96 18.20 10.84
C GLY A 69 15.29 18.77 11.31
N ILE A 70 16.09 18.00 12.08
CA ILE A 70 17.39 18.48 12.60
C ILE A 70 18.37 18.73 11.47
N ASN A 71 18.45 17.83 10.50
CA ASN A 71 19.34 17.91 9.35
C ASN A 71 18.62 18.37 8.07
N TYR A 72 17.44 18.99 8.22
CA TYR A 72 16.71 19.50 7.08
C TYR A 72 17.42 20.70 6.48
N GLU A 73 18.06 20.50 5.35
CA GLU A 73 18.59 21.57 4.53
C GLU A 73 17.46 22.10 3.66
N TYR A 74 17.25 23.43 3.67
CA TYR A 74 16.20 24.11 2.88
C TYR A 74 16.45 23.92 1.37
N GLY A 75 16.28 22.68 0.91
CA GLY A 75 16.49 22.23 -0.45
C GLY A 75 15.22 22.35 -1.31
N PRO A 76 14.68 21.23 -1.82
CA PRO A 76 13.64 21.26 -2.84
C PRO A 76 12.25 21.73 -2.33
N VAL A 77 12.05 21.82 -1.00
CA VAL A 77 10.73 22.12 -0.42
C VAL A 77 10.87 23.20 0.65
N GLU A 78 10.06 24.25 0.59
CA GLU A 78 10.04 25.29 1.61
C GLU A 78 9.65 24.70 2.98
N ILE A 79 10.24 25.21 4.08
CA ILE A 79 10.01 24.77 5.46
C ILE A 79 8.54 24.71 5.86
N LYS A 80 7.69 25.55 5.26
CA LYS A 80 6.23 25.53 5.53
C LYS A 80 5.59 24.16 5.18
N TYR A 81 6.06 23.49 4.12
CA TYR A 81 5.51 22.19 3.71
C TYR A 81 5.91 21.08 4.67
N TYR A 82 7.12 21.15 5.24
CA TYR A 82 7.53 20.26 6.31
C TYR A 82 6.56 20.30 7.51
N PHE A 83 6.25 21.52 8.01
CA PHE A 83 5.29 21.67 9.10
C PHE A 83 3.88 21.25 8.71
N PHE A 84 3.47 21.53 7.46
CA PHE A 84 2.18 21.07 6.98
C PHE A 84 2.08 19.56 6.94
N ASP A 85 3.11 18.85 6.51
CA ASP A 85 3.09 17.40 6.44
C ASP A 85 3.12 16.75 7.83
N LEU A 86 3.83 17.32 8.79
CA LEU A 86 3.73 16.92 10.20
C LEU A 86 2.29 17.09 10.73
N ILE A 87 1.68 18.25 10.52
CA ILE A 87 0.31 18.52 10.99
C ILE A 87 -0.68 17.59 10.30
N LYS A 88 -0.58 17.41 9.00
CA LYS A 88 -1.41 16.49 8.21
C LYS A 88 -1.29 15.06 8.74
N TYR A 89 -0.08 14.60 9.03
CA TYR A 89 0.14 13.27 9.60
C TYR A 89 -0.56 13.11 10.96
N ILE A 90 -0.39 14.08 11.87
CA ILE A 90 -1.04 14.05 13.19
C ILE A 90 -2.57 14.00 13.05
N ILE A 91 -3.16 14.86 12.20
CA ILE A 91 -4.59 14.85 11.91
C ILE A 91 -5.03 13.51 11.38
N PHE A 92 -4.25 12.94 10.44
CA PHE A 92 -4.56 11.64 9.85
C PHE A 92 -4.57 10.51 10.89
N ILE A 93 -3.56 10.46 11.77
CA ILE A 93 -3.50 9.41 12.78
C ILE A 93 -4.62 9.53 13.80
N ILE A 94 -4.95 10.76 14.24
CA ILE A 94 -6.05 10.98 15.20
C ILE A 94 -7.40 10.63 14.56
N GLY A 95 -7.72 11.24 13.43
CA GLY A 95 -8.99 11.02 12.73
C GLY A 95 -9.13 9.63 12.16
N GLY A 96 -8.08 9.12 11.55
CA GLY A 96 -8.01 7.77 10.96
C GLY A 96 -8.18 6.67 12.00
N SER A 97 -7.62 6.82 13.21
CA SER A 97 -7.83 5.86 14.30
C SER A 97 -9.32 5.74 14.65
N ARG A 98 -10.05 6.87 14.72
CA ARG A 98 -11.50 6.87 14.99
C ARG A 98 -12.31 6.30 13.82
N LEU A 99 -11.92 6.67 12.61
CA LEU A 99 -12.55 6.18 11.38
C LEU A 99 -12.47 4.65 11.29
N VAL A 100 -11.31 4.09 11.60
CA VAL A 100 -11.07 2.64 11.55
C VAL A 100 -11.88 1.89 12.62
N GLU A 101 -11.99 2.43 13.84
CA GLU A 101 -12.82 1.85 14.90
C GLU A 101 -14.30 1.70 14.47
N ASP A 102 -14.82 2.64 13.67
CA ASP A 102 -16.20 2.65 13.20
C ASP A 102 -16.40 1.93 11.87
N THR A 103 -15.32 1.46 11.24
CA THR A 103 -15.36 0.80 9.93
C THR A 103 -15.41 -0.71 10.11
N ASN A 104 -16.37 -1.38 9.50
CA ASN A 104 -16.41 -2.83 9.51
C ASN A 104 -15.69 -3.44 8.30
N LYS A 105 -15.42 -4.75 8.38
CA LYS A 105 -14.70 -5.50 7.34
C LYS A 105 -15.36 -5.44 5.97
N PHE A 106 -16.68 -5.52 5.95
CA PHE A 106 -17.43 -5.55 4.70
C PHE A 106 -17.40 -4.18 4.00
N GLU A 107 -17.51 -3.09 4.77
CA GLU A 107 -17.37 -1.73 4.24
C GLU A 107 -15.99 -1.52 3.60
N LEU A 108 -14.92 -1.93 4.29
CA LEU A 108 -13.57 -1.81 3.76
C LEU A 108 -13.38 -2.65 2.48
N LEU A 109 -13.89 -3.89 2.48
CA LEU A 109 -13.83 -4.77 1.31
C LEU A 109 -14.53 -4.16 0.09
N ILE A 110 -15.69 -3.50 0.27
CA ILE A 110 -16.40 -2.84 -0.83
C ILE A 110 -15.54 -1.76 -1.47
N PHE A 111 -14.91 -0.89 -0.67
CA PHE A 111 -14.05 0.16 -1.22
C PHE A 111 -12.81 -0.42 -1.95
N LEU A 112 -12.23 -1.51 -1.42
CA LEU A 112 -11.14 -2.22 -2.09
C LEU A 112 -11.60 -2.83 -3.43
N LEU A 113 -12.80 -3.40 -3.47
CA LEU A 113 -13.40 -3.93 -4.70
C LEU A 113 -13.62 -2.81 -5.73
N LEU A 114 -14.22 -1.68 -5.33
CA LEU A 114 -14.43 -0.55 -6.21
C LEU A 114 -13.11 -0.01 -6.77
N GLY A 115 -12.09 0.09 -5.91
CA GLY A 115 -10.74 0.46 -6.33
C GLY A 115 -10.15 -0.54 -7.35
N THR A 116 -10.30 -1.83 -7.13
CA THR A 116 -9.81 -2.85 -8.07
C THR A 116 -10.62 -2.90 -9.36
N ILE A 117 -11.94 -2.73 -9.29
CA ILE A 117 -12.79 -2.61 -10.50
C ILE A 117 -12.35 -1.41 -11.35
N SER A 118 -11.95 -0.29 -10.75
CA SER A 118 -11.42 0.85 -11.51
C SER A 118 -10.18 0.50 -12.34
N ILE A 119 -9.33 -0.44 -11.88
CA ILE A 119 -8.17 -0.93 -12.64
C ILE A 119 -8.63 -1.71 -13.88
N ILE A 120 -9.63 -2.57 -13.70
CA ILE A 120 -10.20 -3.36 -14.80
C ILE A 120 -10.88 -2.44 -15.83
N ILE A 121 -11.65 -1.45 -15.37
CA ILE A 121 -12.27 -0.44 -16.23
C ILE A 121 -11.21 0.35 -17.01
N HIS A 122 -10.12 0.75 -16.34
CA HIS A 122 -9.00 1.43 -16.99
C HIS A 122 -8.44 0.58 -18.14
N ALA A 123 -8.19 -0.70 -17.89
CA ALA A 123 -7.65 -1.60 -18.92
C ALA A 123 -8.58 -1.81 -20.12
N LEU A 124 -9.89 -1.87 -19.88
CA LEU A 124 -10.86 -2.16 -20.93
C LEU A 124 -11.23 -0.95 -21.79
N PHE A 125 -11.28 0.25 -21.19
CA PHE A 125 -11.84 1.45 -21.84
C PHE A 125 -10.82 2.56 -22.08
N PHE A 126 -9.66 2.52 -21.44
CA PHE A 126 -8.63 3.55 -21.50
C PHE A 126 -7.27 2.91 -21.74
N PRO A 127 -7.02 2.28 -22.92
CA PRO A 127 -5.77 1.60 -23.18
C PRO A 127 -4.59 2.57 -23.08
N ASP A 128 -3.62 2.21 -22.25
CA ASP A 128 -2.40 2.96 -22.03
C ASP A 128 -1.29 2.42 -22.93
N ASN A 129 -0.57 3.30 -23.62
CA ASN A 129 0.57 2.93 -24.47
C ASN A 129 1.73 2.30 -23.68
N TYR A 130 1.79 2.52 -22.36
CA TYR A 130 2.80 1.91 -21.49
C TYR A 130 2.39 0.54 -20.92
N GLY A 131 1.09 0.18 -21.00
CA GLY A 131 0.56 -1.17 -20.70
C GLY A 131 0.58 -1.58 -19.24
N ARG A 132 0.57 -0.62 -18.33
CA ARG A 132 0.45 -0.87 -16.91
C ARG A 132 -0.75 -0.10 -16.37
N TYR A 133 -1.81 -0.83 -16.04
CA TYR A 133 -3.08 -0.21 -15.65
C TYR A 133 -3.13 0.03 -14.15
N SER A 134 -3.59 1.20 -13.75
CA SER A 134 -3.59 1.66 -12.36
C SER A 134 -4.94 2.12 -11.83
N GLY A 135 -5.95 2.27 -12.69
CA GLY A 135 -7.24 2.79 -12.29
C GLY A 135 -7.10 4.15 -11.57
N PHE A 136 -7.78 4.31 -10.47
CA PHE A 136 -7.72 5.53 -9.65
C PHE A 136 -6.37 5.82 -8.98
N TYR A 137 -5.44 4.87 -8.96
CA TYR A 137 -4.20 5.02 -8.18
C TYR A 137 -3.07 5.70 -8.94
N MET A 138 -3.19 5.90 -10.27
CA MET A 138 -2.20 6.53 -11.15
C MET A 138 -0.79 5.91 -11.08
N ASN A 139 -0.63 4.87 -10.28
CA ASN A 139 0.60 4.10 -10.09
C ASN A 139 0.27 2.61 -10.05
N PRO A 140 0.82 1.78 -10.95
CA PRO A 140 0.52 0.35 -11.01
C PRO A 140 0.92 -0.42 -9.75
N ASN A 141 1.98 -0.01 -9.04
CA ASN A 141 2.36 -0.67 -7.78
C ASN A 141 1.36 -0.35 -6.67
N ALA A 142 0.86 0.89 -6.60
CA ALA A 142 -0.21 1.27 -5.67
C ALA A 142 -1.52 0.53 -5.98
N ALA A 143 -1.88 0.42 -7.25
CA ALA A 143 -3.03 -0.37 -7.70
C ALA A 143 -2.89 -1.85 -7.33
N GLY A 144 -1.71 -2.43 -7.57
CA GLY A 144 -1.38 -3.79 -7.16
C GLY A 144 -1.46 -3.99 -5.64
N PHE A 145 -1.05 -2.99 -4.86
CA PHE A 145 -1.18 -3.01 -3.40
C PHE A 145 -2.65 -3.09 -2.95
N ILE A 146 -3.52 -2.27 -3.50
CA ILE A 146 -4.95 -2.32 -3.18
C ILE A 146 -5.56 -3.67 -3.54
N ALA A 147 -5.23 -4.19 -4.72
CA ALA A 147 -5.71 -5.50 -5.16
C ALA A 147 -5.23 -6.63 -4.23
N ILE A 148 -3.95 -6.63 -3.80
CA ILE A 148 -3.43 -7.70 -2.94
C ILE A 148 -3.95 -7.59 -1.51
N ILE A 149 -4.12 -6.39 -0.97
CA ILE A 149 -4.76 -6.20 0.34
C ILE A 149 -6.20 -6.71 0.30
N GLY A 150 -6.97 -6.35 -0.75
CA GLY A 150 -8.32 -6.84 -0.96
C GLY A 150 -8.37 -8.37 -1.12
N TYR A 151 -7.45 -8.94 -1.88
CA TYR A 151 -7.31 -10.38 -2.03
C TYR A 151 -7.07 -11.09 -0.68
N ALA A 152 -6.08 -10.63 0.09
CA ALA A 152 -5.80 -11.17 1.42
C ALA A 152 -7.01 -11.05 2.35
N PHE A 153 -7.77 -9.96 2.24
CA PHE A 153 -8.96 -9.70 3.02
C PHE A 153 -10.07 -10.74 2.79
N THR A 154 -10.15 -11.33 1.59
CA THR A 154 -11.16 -12.35 1.26
C THR A 154 -11.09 -13.58 2.15
N TYR A 155 -9.94 -13.83 2.77
CA TYR A 155 -9.77 -14.95 3.72
C TYR A 155 -10.46 -14.70 5.08
N SER A 156 -11.04 -13.51 5.30
CA SER A 156 -11.94 -13.23 6.43
C SER A 156 -13.41 -13.55 6.12
N LEU A 157 -13.76 -13.89 4.88
CA LEU A 157 -15.13 -14.09 4.44
C LEU A 157 -15.60 -15.53 4.67
N ASN A 158 -16.78 -15.68 5.26
CA ASN A 158 -17.42 -16.98 5.49
C ASN A 158 -18.18 -17.51 4.26
N ASN A 159 -18.77 -16.60 3.45
CA ASN A 159 -19.51 -16.97 2.26
C ASN A 159 -18.54 -17.40 1.14
N LYS A 160 -18.55 -18.70 0.78
CA LYS A 160 -17.63 -19.28 -0.20
C LYS A 160 -17.80 -18.70 -1.60
N PHE A 161 -19.04 -18.45 -2.04
CA PHE A 161 -19.31 -17.88 -3.35
C PHE A 161 -18.75 -16.45 -3.45
N PHE A 162 -19.11 -15.62 -2.49
CA PHE A 162 -18.63 -14.24 -2.45
C PHE A 162 -17.11 -14.14 -2.30
N LYS A 163 -16.51 -15.02 -1.47
CA LYS A 163 -15.06 -15.15 -1.35
C LYS A 163 -14.41 -15.45 -2.71
N THR A 164 -14.87 -16.47 -3.42
CA THR A 164 -14.29 -16.87 -4.71
C THR A 164 -14.46 -15.78 -5.77
N LEU A 165 -15.66 -15.17 -5.85
CA LEU A 165 -15.92 -14.08 -6.79
C LEU A 165 -14.98 -12.89 -6.55
N THR A 166 -14.84 -12.45 -5.31
CA THR A 166 -13.97 -11.34 -4.95
C THR A 166 -12.50 -11.69 -5.17
N GLN A 167 -12.07 -12.94 -4.90
CA GLN A 167 -10.72 -13.40 -5.21
C GLN A 167 -10.40 -13.33 -6.70
N ILE A 168 -11.35 -13.71 -7.57
CA ILE A 168 -11.20 -13.59 -9.03
C ILE A 168 -11.03 -12.13 -9.43
N ILE A 169 -11.89 -11.23 -8.94
CA ILE A 169 -11.83 -9.79 -9.27
C ILE A 169 -10.48 -9.20 -8.83
N PHE A 170 -10.03 -9.45 -7.59
CA PHE A 170 -8.75 -8.96 -7.10
C PHE A 170 -7.57 -9.55 -7.87
N THR A 171 -7.64 -10.83 -8.27
CA THR A 171 -6.59 -11.48 -9.05
C THR A 171 -6.48 -10.86 -10.44
N ILE A 172 -7.60 -10.72 -11.16
CA ILE A 172 -7.62 -10.10 -12.50
C ILE A 172 -7.11 -8.67 -12.42
N GLY A 173 -7.69 -7.83 -11.54
CA GLY A 173 -7.29 -6.44 -11.40
C GLY A 173 -5.82 -6.29 -11.01
N GLY A 174 -5.33 -7.15 -10.12
CA GLY A 174 -3.92 -7.13 -9.71
C GLY A 174 -2.95 -7.56 -10.82
N ILE A 175 -3.27 -8.62 -11.57
CA ILE A 175 -2.43 -9.09 -12.70
C ILE A 175 -2.35 -8.03 -13.79
N ILE A 176 -3.45 -7.38 -14.15
CA ILE A 176 -3.53 -6.31 -15.16
C ILE A 176 -2.64 -5.10 -14.80
N THR A 177 -2.31 -4.89 -13.53
CA THR A 177 -1.34 -3.84 -13.15
C THR A 177 0.07 -4.13 -13.66
N PHE A 178 0.38 -5.38 -14.02
CA PHE A 178 1.74 -5.86 -14.33
C PHE A 178 2.78 -5.48 -13.26
N SER A 179 2.33 -5.36 -12.00
CA SER A 179 3.21 -5.10 -10.86
C SER A 179 3.91 -6.38 -10.43
N ARG A 180 5.23 -6.43 -10.55
CA ARG A 180 6.07 -7.55 -10.06
C ARG A 180 5.80 -7.80 -8.56
N THR A 181 5.67 -6.75 -7.79
CA THR A 181 5.37 -6.82 -6.35
C THR A 181 4.02 -7.50 -6.10
N PHE A 182 2.97 -7.15 -6.86
CA PHE A 182 1.68 -7.83 -6.75
C PHE A 182 1.81 -9.33 -7.02
N ILE A 183 2.46 -9.71 -8.13
CA ILE A 183 2.59 -11.11 -8.55
C ILE A 183 3.30 -11.93 -7.47
N ILE A 184 4.43 -11.44 -6.96
CA ILE A 184 5.21 -12.13 -5.92
C ILE A 184 4.37 -12.32 -4.66
N ILE A 185 3.74 -11.26 -4.17
CA ILE A 185 2.93 -11.32 -2.94
C ILE A 185 1.70 -12.23 -3.17
N TRP A 186 1.06 -12.16 -4.33
CA TRP A 186 -0.09 -13.00 -4.66
C TRP A 186 0.29 -14.49 -4.64
N ILE A 187 1.44 -14.88 -5.20
CA ILE A 187 1.97 -16.24 -5.13
C ILE A 187 2.20 -16.65 -3.68
N LEU A 188 2.87 -15.82 -2.87
CA LEU A 188 3.15 -16.10 -1.46
C LEU A 188 1.87 -16.28 -0.63
N VAL A 189 0.88 -15.42 -0.82
CA VAL A 189 -0.42 -15.51 -0.13
C VAL A 189 -1.15 -16.78 -0.53
N ASN A 190 -1.10 -17.17 -1.81
CA ASN A 190 -1.71 -18.43 -2.27
C ASN A 190 -0.99 -19.67 -1.73
N ILE A 191 0.34 -19.69 -1.69
CA ILE A 191 1.11 -20.76 -1.05
C ILE A 191 0.72 -20.86 0.44
N LEU A 192 0.68 -19.74 1.14
CA LEU A 192 0.26 -19.71 2.55
C LEU A 192 -1.17 -20.21 2.73
N SER A 193 -2.06 -19.94 1.77
CA SER A 193 -3.46 -20.39 1.81
C SER A 193 -3.63 -21.92 1.72
N LEU A 194 -2.62 -22.64 1.20
CA LEU A 194 -2.63 -24.11 1.17
C LEU A 194 -2.62 -24.69 2.59
N ARG A 195 -2.02 -23.98 3.54
CA ARG A 195 -2.08 -24.37 4.97
C ARG A 195 -3.52 -24.33 5.53
N ILE A 196 -4.38 -23.45 5.00
CA ILE A 196 -5.79 -23.38 5.39
C ILE A 196 -6.57 -24.51 4.73
N SER A 197 -6.36 -24.73 3.42
CA SER A 197 -6.99 -25.80 2.65
C SER A 197 -6.22 -26.07 1.36
N ILE A 198 -5.86 -27.32 1.13
CA ILE A 198 -5.23 -27.75 -0.13
C ILE A 198 -6.08 -27.43 -1.37
N LYS A 199 -7.41 -27.32 -1.21
CA LYS A 199 -8.34 -26.96 -2.29
C LYS A 199 -8.08 -25.56 -2.85
N ASN A 200 -7.36 -24.71 -2.11
CA ASN A 200 -7.00 -23.36 -2.55
C ASN A 200 -5.99 -23.38 -3.72
N VAL A 201 -5.33 -24.52 -4.00
CA VAL A 201 -4.49 -24.70 -5.20
C VAL A 201 -5.23 -24.36 -6.49
N LYS A 202 -6.57 -24.56 -6.52
CA LYS A 202 -7.40 -24.22 -7.69
C LYS A 202 -7.35 -22.73 -8.04
N ILE A 203 -7.24 -21.86 -7.05
CA ILE A 203 -7.16 -20.41 -7.26
C ILE A 203 -5.78 -20.05 -7.84
N LEU A 204 -4.73 -20.68 -7.34
CA LEU A 204 -3.38 -20.51 -7.89
C LEU A 204 -3.33 -20.97 -9.36
N ALA A 205 -3.92 -22.13 -9.66
CA ALA A 205 -4.02 -22.66 -11.02
C ALA A 205 -4.84 -21.72 -11.93
N ALA A 206 -6.01 -21.25 -11.45
CA ALA A 206 -6.84 -20.31 -12.21
C ALA A 206 -6.12 -18.98 -12.48
N GLY A 207 -5.39 -18.44 -11.51
CA GLY A 207 -4.60 -17.24 -11.71
C GLY A 207 -3.45 -17.43 -12.70
N ALA A 208 -2.78 -18.60 -12.68
CA ALA A 208 -1.77 -18.95 -13.69
C ALA A 208 -2.39 -19.02 -15.09
N VAL A 209 -3.57 -19.62 -15.23
CA VAL A 209 -4.30 -19.65 -16.52
C VAL A 209 -4.64 -18.23 -16.98
N VAL A 210 -5.15 -17.36 -16.09
CA VAL A 210 -5.42 -15.95 -16.42
C VAL A 210 -4.15 -15.23 -16.86
N PHE A 211 -3.04 -15.45 -16.16
CA PHE A 211 -1.75 -14.84 -16.51
C PHE A 211 -1.27 -15.29 -17.88
N VAL A 212 -1.31 -16.60 -18.17
CA VAL A 212 -0.93 -17.14 -19.49
C VAL A 212 -1.88 -16.63 -20.57
N ALA A 213 -3.19 -16.59 -20.31
CA ALA A 213 -4.17 -16.06 -21.26
C ALA A 213 -3.91 -14.59 -21.59
N LEU A 214 -3.55 -13.76 -20.61
CA LEU A 214 -3.21 -12.35 -20.83
C LEU A 214 -1.93 -12.21 -21.67
N ILE A 215 -0.92 -13.07 -21.47
CA ILE A 215 0.29 -13.06 -22.32
C ILE A 215 -0.06 -13.47 -23.74
N THR A 216 -0.86 -14.55 -23.91
CA THR A 216 -1.16 -15.11 -25.23
C THR A 216 -2.14 -14.27 -26.04
N PHE A 217 -3.15 -13.71 -25.38
CA PHE A 217 -4.24 -13.00 -26.03
C PHE A 217 -4.23 -11.49 -25.77
N GLY A 218 -3.21 -10.97 -25.07
CA GLY A 218 -3.14 -9.56 -24.69
C GLY A 218 -3.19 -8.58 -25.88
N GLU A 219 -2.65 -8.98 -27.03
CA GLU A 219 -2.71 -8.20 -28.27
C GLU A 219 -4.15 -8.09 -28.80
N LEU A 220 -4.98 -9.11 -28.65
CA LEU A 220 -6.40 -9.10 -29.05
C LEU A 220 -7.24 -8.13 -28.20
N PHE A 221 -6.84 -7.90 -26.96
CA PHE A 221 -7.50 -6.98 -26.04
C PHE A 221 -6.89 -5.56 -26.08
N SER A 222 -5.99 -5.27 -27.05
CA SER A 222 -5.24 -4.03 -27.13
C SER A 222 -4.47 -3.69 -25.84
N LEU A 223 -4.23 -4.71 -25.01
CA LEU A 223 -3.38 -4.58 -23.82
C LEU A 223 -1.95 -4.36 -24.30
N ASN A 224 -1.30 -3.36 -23.77
CA ASN A 224 0.00 -2.96 -24.26
C ASN A 224 1.05 -4.06 -24.15
N THR A 225 1.78 -4.15 -25.24
CA THR A 225 2.66 -5.25 -25.57
C THR A 225 4.06 -5.17 -24.95
N ILE A 226 4.53 -4.02 -24.45
CA ILE A 226 5.91 -3.88 -23.97
C ILE A 226 6.19 -4.82 -22.79
N ARG A 227 5.39 -4.79 -21.75
CA ARG A 227 5.56 -5.70 -20.59
C ARG A 227 5.20 -7.15 -20.94
N LEU A 228 4.19 -7.36 -21.77
CA LEU A 228 3.85 -8.70 -22.27
C LEU A 228 5.00 -9.27 -23.10
N LYS A 229 5.63 -8.48 -23.97
CA LYS A 229 6.81 -8.88 -24.74
C LYS A 229 7.99 -9.21 -23.81
N GLN A 230 8.27 -8.40 -22.79
CA GLN A 230 9.30 -8.71 -21.79
C GLN A 230 9.03 -10.04 -21.05
N PHE A 231 7.77 -10.34 -20.70
CA PHE A 231 7.44 -11.63 -20.10
C PHE A 231 7.53 -12.77 -21.11
N SER A 232 7.09 -12.58 -22.36
CA SER A 232 7.18 -13.60 -23.40
C SER A 232 8.64 -13.90 -23.79
N SER A 233 9.51 -12.89 -23.87
CA SER A 233 10.93 -13.07 -24.15
C SER A 233 11.65 -13.84 -23.04
N ILE A 234 11.29 -13.59 -21.76
CA ILE A 234 11.79 -14.39 -20.64
C ILE A 234 11.31 -15.85 -20.74
N LEU A 235 10.03 -16.08 -21.04
CA LEU A 235 9.47 -17.42 -21.19
C LEU A 235 10.07 -18.18 -22.37
N ASN A 236 10.41 -17.48 -23.45
CA ASN A 236 11.03 -18.04 -24.64
C ASN A 236 12.55 -18.20 -24.54
N ASN A 237 13.15 -17.86 -23.36
CA ASN A 237 14.59 -17.88 -23.12
C ASN A 237 15.40 -17.06 -24.16
N GLU A 238 14.88 -15.92 -24.62
CA GLU A 238 15.58 -15.04 -25.52
C GLU A 238 16.83 -14.45 -24.84
N GLU A 239 17.97 -14.42 -25.54
CA GLU A 239 19.22 -13.87 -25.00
C GLU A 239 19.05 -12.40 -24.65
N GLY A 240 19.45 -12.02 -23.42
CA GLY A 240 19.33 -10.66 -22.92
C GLY A 240 17.98 -10.30 -22.25
N ALA A 241 16.93 -11.11 -22.39
CA ALA A 241 15.60 -10.82 -21.84
C ALA A 241 15.61 -10.62 -20.32
N VAL A 242 16.42 -11.39 -19.60
CA VAL A 242 16.59 -11.27 -18.14
C VAL A 242 17.34 -9.98 -17.79
N THR A 243 18.33 -9.59 -18.60
CA THR A 243 19.12 -8.37 -18.40
C THR A 243 18.26 -7.14 -18.62
N GLU A 244 17.48 -7.07 -19.70
CA GLU A 244 16.53 -5.97 -19.94
C GLU A 244 15.44 -5.88 -18.86
N ALA A 245 14.99 -7.01 -18.32
CA ALA A 245 14.03 -7.03 -17.21
C ALA A 245 14.67 -6.56 -15.89
N ASN A 246 16.00 -6.66 -15.75
CA ASN A 246 16.77 -6.24 -14.57
C ASN A 246 17.32 -4.82 -14.67
N ASP A 247 17.32 -4.17 -15.83
CA ASP A 247 17.80 -2.79 -16.00
C ASP A 247 17.08 -1.77 -15.10
N ASP A 248 15.91 -2.12 -14.57
CA ASP A 248 15.17 -1.39 -13.52
C ASP A 248 15.32 -2.14 -12.17
N SER A 249 16.56 -2.48 -11.80
CA SER A 249 16.85 -3.25 -10.58
C SER A 249 16.66 -2.38 -9.34
N ARG A 250 15.86 -2.90 -8.39
CA ARG A 250 15.66 -2.22 -7.09
C ARG A 250 16.94 -2.18 -6.26
N SER A 251 17.80 -3.20 -6.40
CA SER A 251 19.08 -3.28 -5.71
C SER A 251 19.99 -2.12 -6.09
N ASP A 252 20.06 -1.76 -7.37
CA ASP A 252 20.89 -0.67 -7.85
C ASP A 252 20.36 0.69 -7.37
N THR A 253 19.02 0.86 -7.40
CA THR A 253 18.39 2.04 -6.81
C THR A 253 18.70 2.18 -5.31
N TRP A 254 18.69 1.08 -4.55
CA TRP A 254 18.97 1.10 -3.11
C TRP A 254 20.44 1.36 -2.83
N ALA A 255 21.35 0.81 -3.65
CA ALA A 255 22.78 0.97 -3.51
C ALA A 255 23.23 2.45 -3.58
N LEU A 256 22.49 3.29 -4.33
CA LEU A 256 22.76 4.73 -4.42
C LEU A 256 22.73 5.43 -3.05
N PHE A 257 21.99 4.92 -2.09
CA PHE A 257 21.77 5.56 -0.79
C PHE A 257 22.59 4.96 0.35
N TYR A 258 23.34 3.86 0.12
CA TYR A 258 24.04 3.18 1.22
C TYR A 258 25.12 4.04 1.85
N GLU A 259 25.92 4.78 1.06
CA GLU A 259 26.97 5.67 1.57
C GLU A 259 26.34 6.80 2.38
N ASP A 260 25.32 7.49 1.85
CA ASP A 260 24.63 8.57 2.56
C ASP A 260 24.03 8.12 3.90
N ILE A 261 23.46 6.90 3.95
CA ILE A 261 22.90 6.32 5.18
C ILE A 261 24.02 6.01 6.18
N LEU A 262 25.16 5.48 5.72
CA LEU A 262 26.28 5.12 6.58
C LEU A 262 27.02 6.35 7.14
N GLU A 263 27.00 7.47 6.44
CA GLU A 263 27.57 8.73 6.94
C GLU A 263 26.77 9.32 8.10
N LYS A 264 25.42 9.20 8.08
CA LYS A 264 24.54 9.79 9.11
C LYS A 264 23.54 8.77 9.69
N PRO A 265 23.96 7.63 10.24
CA PRO A 265 23.08 6.53 10.61
C PRO A 265 22.13 6.83 11.79
N PHE A 266 22.47 7.78 12.66
CA PHE A 266 21.71 8.08 13.88
C PHE A 266 20.60 9.11 13.69
N LEU A 267 20.89 10.18 12.94
CA LEU A 267 20.00 11.32 12.74
C LEU A 267 19.47 11.44 11.31
N GLY A 268 20.04 10.68 10.38
CA GLY A 268 19.70 10.71 8.97
C GLY A 268 20.16 11.99 8.27
N ASN A 269 19.80 12.11 6.99
CA ASN A 269 20.21 13.21 6.09
C ASN A 269 19.15 14.32 6.02
N GLY A 270 18.06 14.20 6.75
CA GLY A 270 17.01 15.20 6.79
C GLY A 270 15.77 14.83 5.98
N TYR A 271 14.71 15.61 6.19
CA TYR A 271 13.41 15.39 5.58
C TYR A 271 13.48 15.48 4.05
N LEU A 272 12.88 14.51 3.36
CA LEU A 272 12.89 14.36 1.90
C LEU A 272 14.27 14.13 1.24
N ALA A 273 15.32 13.86 2.01
CA ALA A 273 16.66 13.62 1.44
C ALA A 273 16.67 12.43 0.46
N LEU A 274 15.85 11.38 0.70
CA LEU A 274 15.79 10.20 -0.13
C LEU A 274 14.53 10.15 -1.04
N SER A 275 13.83 11.26 -1.22
CA SER A 275 12.56 11.33 -1.97
C SER A 275 12.71 11.37 -3.49
N GLY A 276 13.92 11.56 -4.03
CA GLY A 276 14.18 11.83 -5.45
C GLY A 276 14.26 13.31 -5.81
N HIS A 277 14.16 14.19 -4.83
CA HIS A 277 14.35 15.64 -4.96
C HIS A 277 15.43 16.15 -4.00
N GLY A 278 16.02 15.28 -3.18
CA GLY A 278 17.04 15.58 -2.19
C GLY A 278 18.45 15.22 -2.69
N LEU A 279 19.08 14.22 -2.07
CA LEU A 279 20.46 13.81 -2.37
C LEU A 279 20.65 13.30 -3.80
N HIS A 280 19.68 12.57 -4.32
CA HIS A 280 19.71 12.00 -5.67
C HIS A 280 18.43 12.37 -6.44
N ASN A 281 18.50 12.37 -7.77
CA ASN A 281 17.36 12.63 -8.66
C ASN A 281 16.37 11.45 -8.73
N GLN A 282 16.64 10.37 -7.99
CA GLN A 282 15.81 9.18 -7.91
C GLN A 282 15.48 8.90 -6.44
N GLY A 283 14.23 8.56 -6.14
CA GLY A 283 13.81 8.18 -4.80
C GLY A 283 14.22 6.76 -4.43
N ALA A 284 14.40 6.48 -3.15
CA ALA A 284 14.83 5.17 -2.64
C ALA A 284 13.86 4.02 -2.97
N HIS A 285 12.59 4.30 -3.24
CA HIS A 285 11.54 3.31 -3.47
C HIS A 285 11.50 2.17 -2.43
N ASN A 286 11.87 2.49 -1.19
CA ASN A 286 11.88 1.58 -0.05
C ASN A 286 11.66 2.42 1.22
N SER A 287 10.53 2.20 1.90
CA SER A 287 10.17 2.97 3.09
C SER A 287 11.12 2.73 4.25
N PHE A 288 11.72 1.54 4.36
CA PHE A 288 12.68 1.24 5.40
C PHE A 288 13.98 2.03 5.20
N LEU A 289 14.52 2.04 3.98
CA LEU A 289 15.70 2.83 3.64
C LEU A 289 15.42 4.33 3.75
N MET A 290 14.26 4.79 3.28
CA MET A 290 13.84 6.18 3.38
C MET A 290 13.86 6.65 4.84
N ILE A 291 13.20 5.92 5.74
CA ILE A 291 13.11 6.33 7.15
C ILE A 291 14.50 6.31 7.82
N LEU A 292 15.30 5.27 7.55
CA LEU A 292 16.66 5.17 8.07
C LEU A 292 17.54 6.33 7.55
N GLY A 293 17.48 6.59 6.26
CA GLY A 293 18.32 7.62 5.62
C GLY A 293 17.88 9.05 5.90
N GLU A 294 16.59 9.30 6.12
CA GLU A 294 16.07 10.65 6.39
C GLU A 294 16.06 11.01 7.88
N ALA A 295 15.72 10.03 8.76
CA ALA A 295 15.52 10.27 10.20
C ALA A 295 16.34 9.35 11.11
N GLY A 296 17.19 8.49 10.56
CA GLY A 296 18.11 7.65 11.31
C GLY A 296 17.44 6.47 12.04
N ILE A 297 18.24 5.90 12.96
CA ILE A 297 17.97 4.58 13.56
C ILE A 297 16.71 4.54 14.44
N VAL A 298 16.36 5.61 15.16
CA VAL A 298 15.26 5.58 16.13
C VAL A 298 13.89 5.43 15.45
N PRO A 299 13.50 6.28 14.49
CA PRO A 299 12.26 6.08 13.73
C PRO A 299 12.28 4.79 12.91
N PHE A 300 13.44 4.38 12.39
CA PHE A 300 13.61 3.12 11.67
C PHE A 300 13.28 1.91 12.54
N MET A 301 13.78 1.87 13.78
CA MET A 301 13.47 0.77 14.72
C MET A 301 12.00 0.73 15.09
N LEU A 302 11.37 1.91 15.33
CA LEU A 302 9.93 1.98 15.59
C LEU A 302 9.12 1.48 14.39
N PHE A 303 9.47 1.93 13.20
CA PHE A 303 8.80 1.52 11.97
C PHE A 303 8.93 0.01 11.73
N THR A 304 10.15 -0.50 11.76
CA THR A 304 10.42 -1.93 11.58
C THR A 304 9.72 -2.76 12.67
N GLY A 305 9.76 -2.30 13.92
CA GLY A 305 9.07 -2.94 15.04
C GLY A 305 7.56 -3.06 14.83
N ILE A 306 6.90 -2.04 14.25
CA ILE A 306 5.47 -2.08 13.92
C ILE A 306 5.18 -3.22 12.94
N TYR A 307 5.93 -3.31 11.84
CA TYR A 307 5.65 -4.33 10.81
C TYR A 307 6.05 -5.73 11.25
N LEU A 308 7.11 -5.88 12.03
CA LEU A 308 7.44 -7.15 12.70
C LEU A 308 6.33 -7.55 13.68
N TYR A 309 5.79 -6.63 14.46
CA TYR A 309 4.64 -6.87 15.33
C TYR A 309 3.42 -7.39 14.55
N PHE A 310 3.13 -6.83 13.36
CA PHE A 310 2.05 -7.33 12.52
C PHE A 310 2.30 -8.76 12.03
N LEU A 311 3.52 -9.05 11.57
CA LEU A 311 3.91 -10.39 11.12
C LEU A 311 3.81 -11.41 12.26
N PHE A 312 4.39 -11.13 13.42
CA PHE A 312 4.34 -12.04 14.56
C PHE A 312 2.92 -12.22 15.13
N SER A 313 2.14 -11.14 15.19
CA SER A 313 0.73 -11.24 15.60
C SER A 313 -0.08 -12.04 14.61
N GLY A 314 0.14 -11.82 13.30
CA GLY A 314 -0.52 -12.58 12.24
C GLY A 314 -0.16 -14.07 12.27
N LEU A 315 1.10 -14.42 12.57
CA LEU A 315 1.52 -15.83 12.75
C LEU A 315 0.78 -16.48 13.93
N LYS A 316 0.70 -15.79 15.07
CA LYS A 316 -0.01 -16.29 16.26
C LYS A 316 -1.51 -16.46 16.04
N LEU A 317 -2.11 -15.59 15.23
CA LEU A 317 -3.54 -15.57 14.94
C LEU A 317 -3.91 -16.35 13.66
N PHE A 318 -2.95 -17.02 13.00
CA PHE A 318 -3.15 -17.58 11.67
C PHE A 318 -4.34 -18.55 11.58
N ASP A 319 -4.49 -19.44 12.53
CA ASP A 319 -5.53 -20.47 12.51
C ASP A 319 -6.95 -19.87 12.67
N SER A 320 -7.07 -18.74 13.39
CA SER A 320 -8.37 -18.07 13.61
C SER A 320 -8.64 -16.89 12.67
N ALA A 321 -7.60 -16.24 12.16
CA ALA A 321 -7.68 -15.04 11.34
C ALA A 321 -6.54 -14.96 10.30
N PRO A 322 -6.46 -15.90 9.34
CA PRO A 322 -5.35 -16.00 8.39
C PRO A 322 -5.15 -14.75 7.54
N HIS A 323 -6.20 -13.98 7.29
CA HIS A 323 -6.14 -12.71 6.55
C HIS A 323 -5.21 -11.70 7.19
N ILE A 324 -5.02 -11.72 8.52
CA ILE A 324 -4.12 -10.78 9.22
C ILE A 324 -2.67 -11.02 8.79
N LEU A 325 -2.18 -12.26 8.80
CA LEU A 325 -0.83 -12.57 8.35
C LEU A 325 -0.65 -12.25 6.86
N MET A 326 -1.64 -12.59 6.03
CA MET A 326 -1.60 -12.34 4.59
C MET A 326 -1.52 -10.83 4.29
N GLN A 327 -2.28 -10.01 5.00
CA GLN A 327 -2.21 -8.56 4.90
C GLN A 327 -0.89 -8.00 5.44
N ALA A 328 -0.39 -8.53 6.57
CA ALA A 328 0.89 -8.12 7.12
C ALA A 328 2.05 -8.36 6.13
N ILE A 329 2.08 -9.53 5.49
CA ILE A 329 3.05 -9.84 4.43
C ILE A 329 2.88 -8.88 3.24
N ALA A 330 1.64 -8.62 2.82
CA ALA A 330 1.38 -7.75 1.70
C ALA A 330 1.87 -6.31 1.96
N VAL A 331 1.56 -5.74 3.12
CA VAL A 331 2.03 -4.39 3.48
C VAL A 331 3.54 -4.36 3.63
N PHE A 332 4.14 -5.32 4.34
CA PHE A 332 5.58 -5.38 4.57
C PHE A 332 6.37 -5.41 3.25
N LEU A 333 6.00 -6.30 2.33
CA LEU A 333 6.69 -6.43 1.04
C LEU A 333 6.40 -5.23 0.11
N PHE A 334 5.21 -4.65 0.16
CA PHE A 334 4.92 -3.43 -0.58
C PHE A 334 5.82 -2.27 -0.15
N LEU A 335 6.05 -2.11 1.16
CA LEU A 335 6.90 -1.04 1.70
C LEU A 335 8.38 -1.15 1.29
N LEU A 336 8.84 -2.33 0.87
CA LEU A 336 10.16 -2.50 0.24
C LEU A 336 10.22 -1.94 -1.19
N THR A 337 9.08 -1.58 -1.78
CA THR A 337 8.99 -1.05 -3.15
C THR A 337 8.35 0.33 -3.22
N PHE A 338 8.16 0.98 -2.06
CA PHE A 338 7.41 2.22 -1.91
C PHE A 338 8.09 3.15 -0.89
N HIS A 339 8.12 4.47 -1.13
CA HIS A 339 8.86 5.40 -0.27
C HIS A 339 8.03 6.59 0.27
N ASN A 340 6.77 6.78 -0.09
CA ASN A 340 5.96 7.92 0.36
C ASN A 340 5.05 7.59 1.55
N TYR A 341 5.59 6.88 2.56
CA TYR A 341 4.80 6.31 3.65
C TYR A 341 3.96 7.34 4.42
N PHE A 342 4.59 8.44 4.87
CA PHE A 342 3.95 9.40 5.80
C PHE A 342 2.86 10.27 5.17
N VAL A 343 2.80 10.33 3.84
CA VAL A 343 1.85 11.18 3.10
C VAL A 343 0.82 10.37 2.30
N THR A 344 0.91 9.04 2.31
CA THR A 344 0.03 8.18 1.51
C THR A 344 -1.15 7.66 2.30
N PHE A 345 -2.33 8.18 2.01
CA PHE A 345 -3.57 7.93 2.73
C PHE A 345 -3.91 6.45 2.89
N TYR A 346 -3.92 5.69 1.79
CA TYR A 346 -4.31 4.28 1.82
C TYR A 346 -3.31 3.41 2.59
N VAL A 347 -2.02 3.73 2.61
CA VAL A 347 -1.03 2.98 3.39
C VAL A 347 -1.24 3.24 4.89
N LEU A 348 -1.43 4.50 5.26
CA LEU A 348 -1.64 4.89 6.67
C LEU A 348 -2.94 4.29 7.22
N ILE A 349 -4.05 4.34 6.45
CA ILE A 349 -5.33 3.80 6.93
C ILE A 349 -5.27 2.28 7.09
N PHE A 350 -4.56 1.54 6.21
CA PHE A 350 -4.37 0.11 6.36
C PHE A 350 -3.44 -0.24 7.52
N THR A 351 -2.44 0.57 7.81
CA THR A 351 -1.61 0.40 9.01
C THR A 351 -2.45 0.54 10.29
N LEU A 352 -3.30 1.56 10.36
CA LEU A 352 -4.25 1.75 11.48
C LEU A 352 -5.26 0.60 11.57
N TRP A 353 -5.78 0.13 10.42
CA TRP A 353 -6.67 -1.02 10.34
C TRP A 353 -6.02 -2.29 10.90
N MET A 354 -4.78 -2.57 10.55
CA MET A 354 -4.06 -3.74 11.05
C MET A 354 -3.92 -3.71 12.59
N PHE A 355 -3.61 -2.56 13.18
CA PHE A 355 -3.59 -2.40 14.63
C PHE A 355 -4.95 -2.69 15.25
N HIS A 356 -6.01 -2.12 14.68
CA HIS A 356 -7.37 -2.31 15.18
C HIS A 356 -7.82 -3.78 15.12
N GLU A 357 -7.63 -4.42 13.98
CA GLU A 357 -8.02 -5.82 13.75
C GLU A 357 -7.26 -6.79 14.66
N ILE A 358 -5.95 -6.59 14.82
CA ILE A 358 -5.11 -7.40 15.72
C ILE A 358 -5.59 -7.23 17.17
N ASN A 359 -5.88 -6.01 17.61
CA ASN A 359 -6.33 -5.75 18.98
C ASN A 359 -7.69 -6.41 19.25
N ILE A 360 -8.66 -6.31 18.32
CA ILE A 360 -9.94 -7.01 18.45
C ILE A 360 -9.72 -8.51 18.61
N LYS A 361 -8.90 -9.11 17.74
CA LYS A 361 -8.67 -10.55 17.75
C LYS A 361 -7.92 -11.03 19.00
N LYS A 362 -6.95 -10.27 19.50
CA LYS A 362 -6.26 -10.58 20.76
C LYS A 362 -7.21 -10.55 21.95
N ASN A 363 -8.03 -9.52 22.07
CA ASN A 363 -9.00 -9.42 23.16
C ASN A 363 -10.02 -10.58 23.16
N ILE A 364 -10.40 -11.05 21.97
CA ILE A 364 -11.27 -12.23 21.84
C ILE A 364 -10.51 -13.49 22.30
N TYR A 365 -9.26 -13.67 21.84
CA TYR A 365 -8.44 -14.82 22.16
C TYR A 365 -8.15 -14.93 23.67
N GLU A 366 -7.78 -13.80 24.32
CA GLU A 366 -7.51 -13.73 25.76
C GLU A 366 -8.76 -13.96 26.63
N LYS A 367 -9.94 -13.70 26.11
CA LYS A 367 -11.21 -13.92 26.83
C LYS A 367 -11.64 -15.39 26.85
N TYR A 368 -11.20 -16.20 25.91
CA TYR A 368 -11.62 -17.59 25.72
C TYR A 368 -10.50 -18.63 26.05
N ASN A 369 -9.30 -18.17 26.35
CA ASN A 369 -8.20 -18.97 26.91
C ASN A 369 -7.82 -18.51 28.32
#